data_ef3012391a1a264a3e1af0ea654acd75
#
_entry.id   ef3012391a1a264a3e1af0ea654acd75
#
_cell.length_a   1.000
_cell.length_b   1.000
_cell.length_c   1.000
_cell.angle_alpha   90.00
_cell.angle_beta   90.00
_cell.angle_gamma   90.00
#
_symmetry.space_group_name_H-M   'P 1'
#
loop_
_entity.id
_entity.type
_entity.pdbx_description
1 polymer ?
#
loop_
_entity_poly.entity_id
_entity_poly.type
_entity_poly.pdbx_seq_one_letter_code
_entity_poly.pdbx_strand_id
1 'polypeptide(L)'
;MTSGAVEFVDESNIRAAVRAVFEDLRLQLAALLPDAAIEHIGATAVPGAVTKGDLDVCVLVDQGGFAEADRLLAERFARNVGSDHTESLSSFSDGSKAVPVGIQLVARGGPEDFFVRWRDLLRDSPRVLEAYNALKRQWHGRSHESYRIEKSKLIERALRAHPNTPEDSS
;
A
#
# COMPACT_ATOMS: atom_id res chain seq x y z
N MET A 1 2.33 -12.56 -23.46
CA MET A 1 2.21 -11.95 -22.14
C MET A 1 2.88 -10.58 -22.19
N THR A 2 2.12 -9.53 -22.24
CA THR A 2 2.66 -8.18 -22.19
C THR A 2 3.13 -7.93 -20.77
N SER A 3 4.45 -7.91 -20.56
CA SER A 3 5.06 -7.31 -19.40
C SER A 3 4.62 -5.84 -19.41
N GLY A 4 3.61 -5.49 -18.62
CA GLY A 4 3.12 -4.13 -18.54
C GLY A 4 4.24 -3.19 -18.13
N ALA A 5 4.43 -2.12 -18.86
CA ALA A 5 5.34 -1.05 -18.48
C ALA A 5 4.78 -0.30 -17.28
N VAL A 6 5.65 0.16 -16.38
CA VAL A 6 5.26 1.02 -15.26
C VAL A 6 5.12 2.45 -15.76
N GLU A 7 3.95 3.06 -15.53
CA GLU A 7 3.69 4.46 -15.84
C GLU A 7 3.32 5.21 -14.55
N PHE A 8 3.95 6.34 -14.32
CA PHE A 8 3.73 7.19 -13.16
C PHE A 8 3.17 8.55 -13.57
N VAL A 9 2.28 9.08 -12.73
CA VAL A 9 1.70 10.42 -12.85
C VAL A 9 1.97 11.22 -11.58
N ASP A 10 1.83 12.54 -11.65
CA ASP A 10 1.92 13.39 -10.46
C ASP A 10 0.71 13.12 -9.54
N GLU A 11 0.96 12.86 -8.27
CA GLU A 11 -0.08 12.58 -7.26
C GLU A 11 -1.13 13.69 -7.17
N SER A 12 -0.72 14.95 -7.37
CA SER A 12 -1.63 16.09 -7.31
C SER A 12 -2.77 16.04 -8.34
N ASN A 13 -2.53 15.42 -9.50
CA ASN A 13 -3.52 15.30 -10.57
C ASN A 13 -4.68 14.36 -10.26
N ILE A 14 -4.50 13.45 -9.33
CA ILE A 14 -5.50 12.43 -8.98
C ILE A 14 -6.01 12.53 -7.54
N ARG A 15 -5.51 13.46 -6.77
CA ARG A 15 -5.77 13.58 -5.31
C ARG A 15 -7.25 13.59 -4.95
N ALA A 16 -8.07 14.33 -5.67
CA ALA A 16 -9.50 14.43 -5.38
C ALA A 16 -10.24 13.11 -5.64
N ALA A 17 -9.94 12.44 -6.75
CA ALA A 17 -10.55 11.15 -7.09
C ALA A 17 -10.13 10.05 -6.10
N VAL A 18 -8.85 9.99 -5.76
CA VAL A 18 -8.31 9.04 -4.77
C VAL A 18 -8.97 9.24 -3.40
N ARG A 19 -9.08 10.49 -2.95
CA ARG A 19 -9.72 10.82 -1.67
C ARG A 19 -11.17 10.35 -1.62
N ALA A 20 -11.94 10.61 -2.65
CA ALA A 20 -13.34 10.22 -2.72
C ALA A 20 -13.50 8.68 -2.70
N VAL A 21 -12.69 7.97 -3.47
CA VAL A 21 -12.70 6.49 -3.50
C VAL A 21 -12.26 5.92 -2.15
N PHE A 22 -11.21 6.49 -1.54
CA PHE A 22 -10.74 6.02 -0.22
C PHE A 22 -11.81 6.20 0.86
N GLU A 23 -12.47 7.35 0.95
CA GLU A 23 -13.50 7.58 1.98
C GLU A 23 -14.70 6.62 1.82
N ASP A 24 -15.14 6.38 0.60
CA ASP A 24 -16.21 5.41 0.34
C ASP A 24 -15.81 3.99 0.73
N LEU A 25 -14.63 3.56 0.29
CA LEU A 25 -14.08 2.25 0.59
C LEU A 25 -13.82 2.04 2.09
N ARG A 26 -13.31 3.07 2.77
CA ARG A 26 -13.05 3.03 4.21
C ARG A 26 -14.33 2.76 4.99
N LEU A 27 -15.45 3.40 4.63
CA LEU A 27 -16.75 3.16 5.27
C LEU A 27 -17.24 1.72 5.03
N GLN A 28 -17.09 1.21 3.82
CA GLN A 28 -17.47 -0.16 3.49
C GLN A 28 -16.63 -1.20 4.26
N LEU A 29 -15.32 -0.99 4.30
CA LEU A 29 -14.40 -1.88 5.04
C LEU A 29 -14.62 -1.81 6.55
N ALA A 30 -14.87 -0.64 7.11
CA ALA A 30 -15.17 -0.47 8.53
C ALA A 30 -16.48 -1.17 8.93
N ALA A 31 -17.48 -1.17 8.07
CA ALA A 31 -18.72 -1.91 8.30
C ALA A 31 -18.50 -3.42 8.24
N LEU A 32 -17.65 -3.89 7.33
CA LEU A 32 -17.33 -5.31 7.15
C LEU A 32 -16.42 -5.86 8.25
N LEU A 33 -15.45 -5.06 8.67
CA LEU A 33 -14.40 -5.41 9.64
C LEU A 33 -14.30 -4.33 10.72
N PRO A 34 -15.23 -4.31 11.70
CA PRO A 34 -15.31 -3.21 12.68
C PRO A 34 -14.06 -3.04 13.57
N ASP A 35 -13.32 -4.11 13.80
CA ASP A 35 -12.12 -4.10 14.64
C ASP A 35 -10.82 -3.83 13.87
N ALA A 36 -10.90 -3.70 12.54
CA ALA A 36 -9.74 -3.43 11.70
C ALA A 36 -9.38 -1.94 11.72
N ALA A 37 -8.08 -1.65 11.63
CA ALA A 37 -7.61 -0.32 11.25
C ALA A 37 -7.49 -0.26 9.72
N ILE A 38 -8.03 0.81 9.13
CA ILE A 38 -8.06 1.00 7.68
C ILE A 38 -7.26 2.23 7.35
N GLU A 39 -6.17 2.04 6.61
CA GLU A 39 -5.15 3.07 6.35
C GLU A 39 -4.95 3.29 4.85
N HIS A 40 -4.92 4.54 4.44
CA HIS A 40 -4.48 4.92 3.10
C HIS A 40 -2.95 4.81 3.06
N ILE A 41 -2.43 3.94 2.22
CA ILE A 41 -0.99 3.71 2.03
C ILE A 41 -0.59 3.95 0.58
N GLY A 42 0.66 3.65 0.24
CA GLY A 42 1.19 3.81 -1.10
C GLY A 42 1.46 5.27 -1.48
N ALA A 43 1.84 5.48 -2.73
CA ALA A 43 2.30 6.78 -3.21
C ALA A 43 1.23 7.87 -3.14
N THR A 44 -0.04 7.54 -3.40
CA THR A 44 -1.13 8.52 -3.35
C THR A 44 -1.46 9.00 -1.92
N ALA A 45 -0.95 8.31 -0.90
CA ALA A 45 -1.03 8.71 0.50
C ALA A 45 0.08 9.69 0.93
N VAL A 46 1.06 9.96 0.06
CA VAL A 46 2.25 10.75 0.38
C VAL A 46 2.30 11.99 -0.50
N PRO A 47 2.18 13.21 0.08
CA PRO A 47 2.31 14.44 -0.69
C PRO A 47 3.68 14.53 -1.37
N GLY A 48 3.69 14.86 -2.66
CA GLY A 48 4.90 14.97 -3.46
C GLY A 48 5.45 13.64 -4.02
N ALA A 49 4.80 12.52 -3.74
CA ALA A 49 5.20 11.24 -4.32
C ALA A 49 4.76 11.12 -5.77
N VAL A 50 5.65 10.60 -6.61
CA VAL A 50 5.31 10.16 -7.97
C VAL A 50 4.50 8.87 -7.87
N THR A 51 3.41 8.76 -8.60
CA THR A 51 2.50 7.62 -8.52
C THR A 51 2.02 7.16 -9.90
N LYS A 52 1.60 5.91 -9.99
CA LYS A 52 0.90 5.36 -11.18
C LYS A 52 -0.62 5.57 -11.13
N GLY A 53 -1.14 6.25 -10.11
CA GLY A 53 -2.53 6.70 -10.06
C GLY A 53 -3.50 5.74 -9.36
N ASP A 54 -3.03 4.73 -8.67
CA ASP A 54 -3.85 3.78 -7.92
C ASP A 54 -3.98 4.16 -6.44
N LEU A 55 -5.05 3.70 -5.84
CA LEU A 55 -5.30 3.77 -4.40
C LEU A 55 -4.84 2.45 -3.76
N ASP A 56 -3.93 2.53 -2.82
CA ASP A 56 -3.56 1.40 -1.97
C ASP A 56 -4.11 1.59 -0.55
N VAL A 57 -4.77 0.56 -0.04
CA VAL A 57 -5.36 0.54 1.30
C VAL A 57 -4.78 -0.62 2.08
N CYS A 58 -4.37 -0.36 3.32
CA CYS A 58 -3.95 -1.38 4.27
C CYS A 58 -5.08 -1.62 5.27
N VAL A 59 -5.47 -2.87 5.43
CA VAL A 59 -6.43 -3.33 6.43
C VAL A 59 -5.65 -4.12 7.48
N LEU A 60 -5.49 -3.55 8.67
CA LEU A 60 -4.75 -4.15 9.78
C LEU A 60 -5.70 -4.84 10.74
N VAL A 61 -5.48 -6.12 10.96
CA VAL A 61 -6.22 -6.95 11.91
C VAL A 61 -5.28 -7.67 12.86
N ASP A 62 -5.78 -8.09 14.00
CA ASP A 62 -5.00 -8.98 14.86
C ASP A 62 -4.86 -10.36 14.22
N GLN A 63 -3.77 -11.08 14.52
CA GLN A 63 -3.48 -12.38 13.90
C GLN A 63 -4.65 -13.36 14.04
N GLY A 64 -5.33 -13.35 15.18
CA GLY A 64 -6.50 -14.24 15.43
C GLY A 64 -7.71 -13.93 14.56
N GLY A 65 -7.80 -12.71 14.02
CA GLY A 65 -8.88 -12.28 13.11
C GLY A 65 -8.52 -12.37 11.62
N PHE A 66 -7.29 -12.71 11.29
CA PHE A 66 -6.80 -12.66 9.91
C PHE A 66 -7.57 -13.60 8.96
N ALA A 67 -7.74 -14.86 9.34
CA ALA A 67 -8.39 -15.86 8.49
C ALA A 67 -9.84 -15.48 8.18
N GLU A 68 -10.59 -14.97 9.14
CA GLU A 68 -11.97 -14.53 8.94
C GLU A 68 -12.01 -13.24 8.08
N ALA A 69 -11.12 -12.30 8.32
CA ALA A 69 -11.01 -11.09 7.50
C ALA A 69 -10.67 -11.42 6.04
N ASP A 70 -9.75 -12.36 5.83
CA ASP A 70 -9.39 -12.85 4.49
C ASP A 70 -10.60 -13.44 3.77
N ARG A 71 -11.37 -14.28 4.45
CA ARG A 71 -12.60 -14.88 3.91
C ARG A 71 -13.63 -13.81 3.53
N LEU A 72 -13.89 -12.85 4.39
CA LEU A 72 -14.87 -11.79 4.16
C LEU A 72 -14.46 -10.87 3.00
N LEU A 73 -13.18 -10.54 2.91
CA LEU A 73 -12.68 -9.72 1.79
C LEU A 73 -12.74 -10.48 0.47
N ALA A 74 -12.43 -11.77 0.46
CA ALA A 74 -12.50 -12.60 -0.75
C ALA A 74 -13.92 -12.76 -1.32
N GLU A 75 -14.94 -12.56 -0.50
CA GLU A 75 -16.33 -12.53 -0.96
C GLU A 75 -16.71 -11.25 -1.72
N ARG A 76 -15.95 -10.18 -1.54
CA ARG A 76 -16.24 -8.84 -2.05
C ARG A 76 -15.26 -8.31 -3.08
N PHE A 77 -14.03 -8.76 -3.01
CA PHE A 77 -12.94 -8.27 -3.85
C PHE A 77 -12.22 -9.43 -4.54
N ALA A 78 -11.68 -9.18 -5.71
CA ALA A 78 -10.87 -10.16 -6.42
C ALA A 78 -9.51 -10.31 -5.73
N ARG A 79 -9.02 -11.54 -5.59
CA ARG A 79 -7.64 -11.77 -5.13
C ARG A 79 -6.65 -11.25 -6.17
N ASN A 80 -5.64 -10.56 -5.71
CA ASN A 80 -4.55 -10.12 -6.56
C ASN A 80 -3.55 -11.27 -6.75
N VAL A 81 -3.68 -12.00 -7.85
CA VAL A 81 -2.88 -13.19 -8.15
C VAL A 81 -1.39 -12.93 -8.38
N GLY A 82 -1.00 -11.67 -8.63
CA GLY A 82 0.39 -11.27 -8.80
C GLY A 82 1.12 -10.93 -7.48
N SER A 83 0.43 -11.01 -6.35
CA SER A 83 0.99 -10.68 -5.03
C SER A 83 1.15 -11.93 -4.17
N ASP A 84 2.07 -11.86 -3.22
CA ASP A 84 2.28 -12.92 -2.23
C ASP A 84 1.07 -13.04 -1.30
N HIS A 85 0.76 -14.27 -0.94
CA HIS A 85 -0.23 -14.62 0.07
C HIS A 85 0.44 -15.48 1.13
N THR A 86 0.34 -15.07 2.39
CA THR A 86 0.91 -15.76 3.53
C THR A 86 -0.14 -15.92 4.64
N GLU A 87 0.24 -16.44 5.78
CA GLU A 87 -0.64 -16.50 6.96
C GLU A 87 -0.89 -15.12 7.59
N SER A 88 -0.19 -14.08 7.14
CA SER A 88 -0.23 -12.72 7.68
C SER A 88 -0.37 -11.63 6.61
N LEU A 89 -0.46 -12.00 5.34
CA LEU A 89 -0.66 -11.09 4.21
C LEU A 89 -1.58 -11.70 3.17
N SER A 90 -2.60 -10.94 2.77
CA SER A 90 -3.41 -11.22 1.57
C SER A 90 -3.62 -9.94 0.78
N SER A 91 -3.64 -10.04 -0.53
CA SER A 91 -3.83 -8.91 -1.43
C SER A 91 -5.07 -9.08 -2.29
N PHE A 92 -5.82 -8.00 -2.41
CA PHE A 92 -7.04 -7.92 -3.22
C PHE A 92 -7.00 -6.71 -4.14
N SER A 93 -7.84 -6.71 -5.15
CA SER A 93 -7.96 -5.60 -6.08
C SER A 93 -9.42 -5.32 -6.43
N ASP A 94 -9.70 -4.06 -6.79
CA ASP A 94 -10.98 -3.63 -7.35
C ASP A 94 -10.72 -2.65 -8.48
N GLY A 95 -10.98 -3.08 -9.71
CA GLY A 95 -10.87 -2.27 -10.91
C GLY A 95 -12.16 -1.55 -11.31
N SER A 96 -13.24 -1.68 -10.53
CA SER A 96 -14.56 -1.09 -10.84
C SER A 96 -14.71 0.36 -10.39
N LYS A 97 -13.77 0.89 -9.61
CA LYS A 97 -13.80 2.25 -9.07
C LYS A 97 -13.23 3.28 -10.04
N ALA A 98 -13.39 4.56 -9.72
CA ALA A 98 -12.86 5.68 -10.53
C ALA A 98 -11.33 5.66 -10.65
N VAL A 99 -10.63 5.05 -9.69
CA VAL A 99 -9.21 4.73 -9.74
C VAL A 99 -9.01 3.26 -9.41
N PRO A 100 -7.94 2.60 -9.92
CA PRO A 100 -7.64 1.23 -9.53
C PRO A 100 -7.36 1.15 -8.02
N VAL A 101 -7.86 0.11 -7.36
CA VAL A 101 -7.72 -0.10 -5.92
C VAL A 101 -6.96 -1.39 -5.65
N GLY A 102 -5.94 -1.30 -4.80
CA GLY A 102 -5.28 -2.42 -4.16
C GLY A 102 -5.56 -2.44 -2.66
N ILE A 103 -5.87 -3.61 -2.11
CA ILE A 103 -6.11 -3.81 -0.68
C ILE A 103 -5.10 -4.81 -0.15
N GLN A 104 -4.35 -4.41 0.87
CA GLN A 104 -3.42 -5.28 1.61
C GLN A 104 -4.04 -5.60 2.97
N LEU A 105 -4.46 -6.84 3.17
CA LEU A 105 -4.85 -7.34 4.48
C LEU A 105 -3.59 -7.81 5.21
N VAL A 106 -3.33 -7.27 6.37
CA VAL A 106 -2.08 -7.49 7.13
C VAL A 106 -2.40 -7.85 8.58
N ALA A 107 -1.76 -8.88 9.09
CA ALA A 107 -1.78 -9.20 10.52
C ALA A 107 -0.80 -8.28 11.28
N ARG A 108 -1.28 -7.62 12.33
CA ARG A 108 -0.45 -6.75 13.18
C ARG A 108 0.72 -7.51 13.78
N GLY A 109 1.90 -6.91 13.73
CA GLY A 109 3.13 -7.48 14.27
C GLY A 109 3.71 -8.62 13.44
N GLY A 110 3.10 -8.99 12.32
CA GLY A 110 3.63 -9.96 11.39
C GLY A 110 4.78 -9.42 10.52
N PRO A 111 5.43 -10.30 9.75
CA PRO A 111 6.60 -9.88 8.93
C PRO A 111 6.26 -8.85 7.86
N GLU A 112 5.00 -8.80 7.41
CA GLU A 112 4.55 -7.87 6.38
C GLU A 112 3.91 -6.59 6.95
N ASP A 113 3.91 -6.40 8.27
CA ASP A 113 3.36 -5.21 8.94
C ASP A 113 4.35 -4.03 8.87
N PHE A 114 4.55 -3.49 7.67
CA PHE A 114 5.46 -2.37 7.42
C PHE A 114 4.84 -1.24 6.57
N PHE A 115 3.67 -1.44 5.98
CA PHE A 115 3.09 -0.50 5.01
C PHE A 115 2.81 0.88 5.57
N VAL A 116 2.23 0.95 6.77
CA VAL A 116 1.93 2.22 7.45
C VAL A 116 3.24 2.92 7.85
N ARG A 117 4.18 2.17 8.39
CA ARG A 117 5.49 2.69 8.77
C ARG A 117 6.27 3.23 7.56
N TRP A 118 6.20 2.54 6.43
CA TRP A 118 6.81 3.01 5.17
C TRP A 118 6.17 4.32 4.69
N ARG A 119 4.85 4.39 4.67
CA ARG A 119 4.11 5.62 4.36
C ARG A 119 4.55 6.78 5.24
N ASP A 120 4.59 6.56 6.54
CA ASP A 120 4.93 7.61 7.51
C ASP A 120 6.39 8.07 7.35
N LEU A 121 7.31 7.15 7.10
CA LEU A 121 8.70 7.49 6.79
C LEU A 121 8.82 8.36 5.54
N LEU A 122 8.08 8.05 4.49
CA LEU A 122 8.05 8.87 3.27
C LEU A 122 7.49 10.27 3.52
N ARG A 123 6.50 10.40 4.39
CA ARG A 123 5.95 11.70 4.79
C ARG A 123 6.93 12.53 5.63
N ASP A 124 7.68 11.89 6.49
CA ASP A 124 8.55 12.55 7.47
C ASP A 124 9.97 12.82 6.94
N SER A 125 10.42 12.09 5.92
CA SER A 125 11.77 12.20 5.37
C SER A 125 11.77 12.61 3.90
N PRO A 126 11.99 13.90 3.59
CA PRO A 126 12.14 14.36 2.20
C PRO A 126 13.24 13.63 1.44
N ARG A 127 14.30 13.22 2.11
CA ARG A 127 15.42 12.48 1.53
C ARG A 127 14.99 11.08 1.07
N VAL A 128 14.24 10.36 1.89
CA VAL A 128 13.72 9.03 1.53
C VAL A 128 12.69 9.14 0.42
N LEU A 129 11.82 10.15 0.49
CA LEU A 129 10.85 10.41 -0.57
C LEU A 129 11.53 10.70 -1.91
N GLU A 130 12.58 11.53 -1.92
CA GLU A 130 13.29 11.83 -3.16
C GLU A 130 13.98 10.59 -3.74
N ALA A 131 14.58 9.76 -2.91
CA ALA A 131 15.16 8.48 -3.35
C ALA A 131 14.09 7.56 -3.97
N TYR A 132 12.91 7.51 -3.38
CA TYR A 132 11.78 6.74 -3.89
C TYR A 132 11.25 7.29 -5.23
N ASN A 133 11.10 8.60 -5.32
CA ASN A 133 10.70 9.26 -6.57
C ASN A 133 11.72 9.07 -7.68
N ALA A 134 13.01 9.17 -7.37
CA ALA A 134 14.08 8.94 -8.34
C ALA A 134 14.05 7.50 -8.88
N LEU A 135 13.81 6.51 -8.01
CA LEU A 135 13.64 5.13 -8.42
C LEU A 135 12.46 4.96 -9.38
N LYS A 136 11.32 5.56 -9.08
CA LYS A 136 10.14 5.52 -9.94
C LYS A 136 10.39 6.14 -11.31
N ARG A 137 11.03 7.30 -11.37
CA ARG A 137 11.40 7.97 -12.62
C ARG A 137 12.35 7.13 -13.46
N GLN A 138 13.32 6.48 -12.81
CA GLN A 138 14.27 5.58 -13.46
C GLN A 138 13.59 4.39 -14.12
N TRP A 139 12.52 3.88 -13.50
CA TRP A 139 11.80 2.69 -13.96
C TRP A 139 10.54 3.01 -14.78
N HIS A 140 10.21 4.28 -14.98
CA HIS A 140 9.09 4.68 -15.82
C HIS A 140 9.22 4.09 -17.24
N GLY A 141 8.17 3.42 -17.70
CA GLY A 141 8.16 2.76 -19.01
C GLY A 141 8.98 1.48 -19.10
N ARG A 142 9.54 0.97 -18.00
CA ARG A 142 10.35 -0.24 -17.94
C ARG A 142 9.61 -1.42 -17.29
N SER A 143 10.31 -2.56 -17.15
CA SER A 143 9.76 -3.79 -16.56
C SER A 143 9.20 -3.58 -15.16
N HIS A 144 7.94 -3.95 -14.97
CA HIS A 144 7.25 -3.92 -13.69
C HIS A 144 7.88 -4.86 -12.66
N GLU A 145 8.29 -6.05 -13.08
CA GLU A 145 8.92 -7.04 -12.20
C GLU A 145 10.26 -6.54 -11.63
N SER A 146 11.12 -6.03 -12.50
CA SER A 146 12.40 -5.47 -12.06
C SER A 146 12.22 -4.25 -11.16
N TYR A 147 11.23 -3.40 -11.43
CA TYR A 147 10.88 -2.29 -10.55
C TYR A 147 10.47 -2.77 -9.15
N ARG A 148 9.65 -3.81 -9.05
CA ARG A 148 9.23 -4.38 -7.75
C ARG A 148 10.42 -4.85 -6.93
N ILE A 149 11.40 -5.49 -7.54
CA ILE A 149 12.62 -5.96 -6.87
C ILE A 149 13.43 -4.78 -6.31
N GLU A 150 13.67 -3.76 -7.12
CA GLU A 150 14.43 -2.58 -6.68
C GLU A 150 13.69 -1.75 -5.64
N LYS A 151 12.37 -1.65 -5.75
CA LYS A 151 11.51 -1.02 -4.74
C LYS A 151 11.61 -1.74 -3.39
N SER A 152 11.53 -3.07 -3.38
CA SER A 152 11.66 -3.85 -2.14
C SER A 152 13.01 -3.65 -1.47
N LYS A 153 14.10 -3.60 -2.23
CA LYS A 153 15.44 -3.30 -1.70
C LYS A 153 15.53 -1.91 -1.06
N LEU A 154 14.94 -0.92 -1.71
CA LEU A 154 14.91 0.45 -1.17
C LEU A 154 14.13 0.53 0.14
N ILE A 155 12.96 -0.09 0.20
CA ILE A 155 12.10 -0.13 1.39
C ILE A 155 12.85 -0.79 2.55
N GLU A 156 13.43 -1.97 2.34
CA GLU A 156 14.18 -2.68 3.37
C GLU A 156 15.34 -1.86 3.92
N ARG A 157 16.13 -1.25 3.06
CA ARG A 157 17.25 -0.40 3.48
C ARG A 157 16.79 0.82 4.27
N ALA A 158 15.76 1.51 3.79
CA ALA A 158 15.25 2.71 4.44
C ALA A 158 14.63 2.40 5.80
N LEU A 159 13.83 1.36 5.92
CA LEU A 159 13.22 0.95 7.19
C LEU A 159 14.26 0.46 8.20
N ARG A 160 15.33 -0.20 7.74
CA ARG A 160 16.44 -0.61 8.60
C ARG A 160 17.25 0.57 9.11
N ALA A 161 17.45 1.60 8.28
CA ALA A 161 18.15 2.84 8.66
C ALA A 161 17.32 3.75 9.57
N HIS A 162 16.01 3.58 9.64
CA HIS A 162 15.06 4.36 10.44
C HIS A 162 14.24 3.42 11.34
N PRO A 163 14.85 2.75 12.32
CA PRO A 163 14.11 1.88 13.23
C PRO A 163 13.09 2.70 14.01
N ASN A 164 11.94 2.09 14.34
CA ASN A 164 10.96 2.71 15.21
C ASN A 164 11.65 3.08 16.52
N THR A 165 11.68 4.36 16.86
CA THR A 165 11.94 4.77 18.22
C THR A 165 10.75 4.32 19.03
N PRO A 166 10.91 3.58 20.15
CA PRO A 166 9.79 3.32 21.04
C PRO A 166 9.21 4.67 21.43
N GLU A 167 7.91 4.88 21.23
CA GLU A 167 7.23 6.01 21.80
C GLU A 167 7.44 5.90 23.30
N ASP A 168 8.10 6.91 23.88
CA ASP A 168 8.19 7.06 25.32
C ASP A 168 6.77 7.10 25.87
N SER A 169 6.37 5.98 26.47
CA SER A 169 5.16 5.91 27.25
C SER A 169 5.37 6.77 28.50
N SER A 170 4.96 8.02 28.43
CA SER A 170 4.82 8.90 29.61
C SER A 170 3.36 9.01 29.97
#